data_a0b683e7b4cf74be69f6440bbbd61013
#
_entry.id   a0b683e7b4cf74be69f6440bbbd61013
#
_cell.length_a   1.000
_cell.length_b   1.000
_cell.length_c   1.000
_cell.angle_alpha   90.00
_cell.angle_beta   90.00
_cell.angle_gamma   90.00
#
_symmetry.space_group_name_H-M   'P 1'
#
loop_
_entity.id
_entity.type
_entity.pdbx_description
1 polymer ?
#
loop_
_entity_poly.entity_id
_entity_poly.type
_entity_poly.pdbx_seq_one_letter_code
_entity_poly.pdbx_strand_id
1 'polypeptide(L)'
;MYQPSSIVERIWAYDASLWTGGDEDQWLGWLDVVERMRPHVGELTAFAQAAGEQFDDTVLLGMGGSSLAPEVLRRAFEVESFHVLDTTHPEAIRRLGAELDLERTLFLVSSKSGKTLETRSQLEHFWELTGGRGAQFAAVSDPGSELDTLAVERGFRAVFAGEPQIGGRYSALSMFGLVPAALLGVDLERLLERAGETVKSCRVDDGNPGYELGFRLGEGWQEERDKVCIDTGPSGFGLWAEQLLAESTGKQGKGLVPAPGENPEGGPDRQRGEVLLDDPYDLGSEFFRWEFATAVAGHMLGINPFVQPDVQAAKDKTNEVLARGGAAPEAKGSLDELLAQAQPGDYVAILAFVDPAREGELGPLVERARETGCVVTTGLGPRFLHSTGQLHKGGPNTGLFVQVVDETGEELPIPGSDFGFGRLIQAQALGDLAALEERGRRVIRLRLEELA
;
A
#
# COMPACT_ATOMS: atom_id res chain seq x y z
N MET A 1 -20.01 34.66 20.25
CA MET A 1 -18.66 34.26 19.86
C MET A 1 -18.70 32.76 19.65
N TYR A 2 -18.57 32.34 18.42
CA TYR A 2 -18.47 30.93 18.07
C TYR A 2 -17.15 30.42 18.71
N GLN A 3 -17.21 29.50 19.66
CA GLN A 3 -16.01 28.78 20.07
C GLN A 3 -15.58 27.95 18.88
N PRO A 4 -14.29 27.91 18.52
CA PRO A 4 -13.85 27.01 17.48
C PRO A 4 -14.24 25.59 17.89
N SER A 5 -14.96 24.90 17.02
CA SER A 5 -15.27 23.48 17.17
C SER A 5 -13.95 22.70 17.30
N SER A 6 -13.96 21.59 18.05
CA SER A 6 -12.79 20.73 18.24
C SER A 6 -12.27 20.17 16.90
N ILE A 7 -11.05 19.67 16.87
CA ILE A 7 -10.49 18.97 15.68
C ILE A 7 -11.42 17.83 15.29
N VAL A 8 -11.91 17.06 16.25
CA VAL A 8 -12.81 15.93 16.02
C VAL A 8 -14.12 16.38 15.36
N GLU A 9 -14.78 17.40 15.92
CA GLU A 9 -16.02 17.96 15.34
C GLU A 9 -15.80 18.47 13.91
N ARG A 10 -14.66 19.10 13.63
CA ARG A 10 -14.32 19.61 12.29
C ARG A 10 -14.07 18.51 11.28
N ILE A 11 -13.41 17.40 11.67
CA ILE A 11 -13.26 16.22 10.83
C ILE A 11 -14.64 15.67 10.45
N TRP A 12 -15.53 15.44 11.42
CA TRP A 12 -16.87 14.93 11.19
C TRP A 12 -17.80 15.92 10.48
N ALA A 13 -17.50 17.21 10.52
CA ALA A 13 -18.20 18.24 9.76
C ALA A 13 -17.70 18.39 8.31
N TYR A 14 -16.72 17.58 7.88
CA TYR A 14 -16.10 17.68 6.55
C TYR A 14 -15.46 19.04 6.27
N ASP A 15 -14.89 19.67 7.32
CA ASP A 15 -14.30 21.01 7.22
C ASP A 15 -12.89 20.97 6.60
N ALA A 16 -12.79 21.15 5.30
CA ALA A 16 -11.52 21.18 4.58
C ALA A 16 -10.53 22.21 5.14
N SER A 17 -11.01 23.31 5.74
CA SER A 17 -10.16 24.36 6.32
C SER A 17 -9.41 23.89 7.58
N LEU A 18 -9.70 22.69 8.09
CA LEU A 18 -8.93 22.04 9.14
C LEU A 18 -7.50 21.75 8.69
N TRP A 19 -7.29 21.45 7.41
CA TRP A 19 -6.01 21.10 6.82
C TRP A 19 -5.45 22.23 5.98
N THR A 20 -5.71 22.23 4.67
CA THR A 20 -5.21 23.27 3.74
C THR A 20 -6.32 24.13 3.14
N GLY A 21 -7.58 23.74 3.31
CA GLY A 21 -8.73 24.41 2.72
C GLY A 21 -8.85 24.16 1.21
N GLY A 22 -8.33 23.03 0.74
CA GLY A 22 -8.41 22.58 -0.65
C GLY A 22 -9.62 21.69 -0.89
N ASP A 23 -9.39 20.46 -1.34
CA ASP A 23 -10.39 19.46 -1.73
C ASP A 23 -10.57 18.34 -0.69
N GLU A 24 -10.14 18.55 0.55
CA GLU A 24 -10.13 17.51 1.59
C GLU A 24 -11.52 16.98 1.90
N ASP A 25 -12.55 17.81 1.81
CA ASP A 25 -13.96 17.44 2.03
C ASP A 25 -14.47 16.37 1.04
N GLN A 26 -13.84 16.26 -0.14
CA GLN A 26 -14.20 15.28 -1.16
C GLN A 26 -13.66 13.86 -0.84
N TRP A 27 -12.74 13.73 0.13
CA TRP A 27 -12.01 12.51 0.42
C TRP A 27 -12.36 11.88 1.77
N LEU A 28 -13.40 12.36 2.44
CA LEU A 28 -13.79 11.95 3.79
C LEU A 28 -14.87 10.85 3.83
N GLY A 29 -15.14 10.21 2.70
CA GLY A 29 -16.13 9.12 2.63
C GLY A 29 -15.79 7.89 3.48
N TRP A 30 -14.56 7.76 3.98
CA TRP A 30 -14.16 6.68 4.89
C TRP A 30 -14.76 6.85 6.31
N LEU A 31 -15.18 8.05 6.70
CA LEU A 31 -15.76 8.32 8.04
C LEU A 31 -17.05 7.53 8.31
N ASP A 32 -17.89 7.35 7.31
CA ASP A 32 -19.17 6.65 7.43
C ASP A 32 -19.22 5.32 6.67
N VAL A 33 -18.09 4.87 6.15
CA VAL A 33 -17.97 3.66 5.29
C VAL A 33 -18.51 2.41 6.00
N VAL A 34 -18.27 2.26 7.31
CA VAL A 34 -18.74 1.10 8.08
C VAL A 34 -20.27 0.98 8.03
N GLU A 35 -20.99 2.10 8.21
CA GLU A 35 -22.45 2.11 8.15
C GLU A 35 -22.95 1.81 6.73
N ARG A 36 -22.27 2.33 5.71
CA ARG A 36 -22.63 2.12 4.30
C ARG A 36 -22.36 0.70 3.83
N MET A 37 -21.35 0.03 4.37
CA MET A 37 -20.99 -1.33 3.97
C MET A 37 -21.85 -2.42 4.63
N ARG A 38 -22.44 -2.18 5.81
CA ARG A 38 -23.29 -3.17 6.51
C ARG A 38 -24.39 -3.79 5.63
N PRO A 39 -25.16 -3.02 4.82
CA PRO A 39 -26.17 -3.61 3.94
C PRO A 39 -25.64 -4.59 2.90
N HIS A 40 -24.35 -4.51 2.56
CA HIS A 40 -23.71 -5.35 1.53
C HIS A 40 -23.17 -6.68 2.08
N VAL A 41 -23.11 -6.87 3.40
CA VAL A 41 -22.52 -8.08 4.02
C VAL A 41 -23.15 -9.36 3.49
N GLY A 42 -24.48 -9.41 3.40
CA GLY A 42 -25.20 -10.58 2.89
C GLY A 42 -24.85 -10.92 1.44
N GLU A 43 -24.74 -9.91 0.58
CA GLU A 43 -24.34 -10.06 -0.83
C GLU A 43 -22.89 -10.57 -0.95
N LEU A 44 -21.95 -9.97 -0.20
CA LEU A 44 -20.54 -10.35 -0.22
C LEU A 44 -20.33 -11.78 0.30
N THR A 45 -21.02 -12.15 1.38
CA THR A 45 -20.97 -13.50 1.93
C THR A 45 -21.53 -14.53 0.92
N ALA A 46 -22.66 -14.24 0.30
CA ALA A 46 -23.24 -15.12 -0.72
C ALA A 46 -22.32 -15.27 -1.95
N PHE A 47 -21.69 -14.18 -2.39
CA PHE A 47 -20.70 -14.23 -3.47
C PHE A 47 -19.50 -15.12 -3.12
N ALA A 48 -18.92 -14.95 -1.92
CA ALA A 48 -17.79 -15.74 -1.46
C ALA A 48 -18.13 -17.23 -1.33
N GLN A 49 -19.31 -17.57 -0.80
CA GLN A 49 -19.79 -18.94 -0.72
C GLN A 49 -19.95 -19.58 -2.12
N ALA A 50 -20.59 -18.88 -3.05
CA ALA A 50 -20.76 -19.35 -4.43
C ALA A 50 -19.41 -19.46 -5.18
N ALA A 51 -18.43 -18.64 -4.85
CA ALA A 51 -17.07 -18.74 -5.37
C ALA A 51 -16.36 -19.99 -4.81
N GLY A 52 -16.41 -20.22 -3.49
CA GLY A 52 -15.77 -21.36 -2.82
C GLY A 52 -16.34 -22.75 -3.24
N GLU A 53 -17.58 -22.80 -3.76
CA GLU A 53 -18.11 -24.03 -4.38
C GLU A 53 -17.44 -24.40 -5.71
N GLN A 54 -16.82 -23.43 -6.39
CA GLN A 54 -16.30 -23.59 -7.76
C GLN A 54 -14.79 -23.46 -7.85
N PHE A 55 -14.18 -22.67 -6.97
CA PHE A 55 -12.75 -22.36 -6.97
C PHE A 55 -12.10 -22.77 -5.65
N ASP A 56 -10.92 -23.34 -5.76
CA ASP A 56 -10.09 -23.73 -4.60
C ASP A 56 -9.19 -22.58 -4.17
N ASP A 57 -8.76 -21.77 -5.13
CA ASP A 57 -7.86 -20.64 -4.91
C ASP A 57 -8.45 -19.32 -5.38
N THR A 58 -8.04 -18.23 -4.73
CA THR A 58 -8.30 -16.85 -5.19
C THR A 58 -6.99 -16.11 -5.37
N VAL A 59 -6.81 -15.44 -6.50
CA VAL A 59 -5.68 -14.55 -6.76
C VAL A 59 -6.18 -13.11 -6.83
N LEU A 60 -5.72 -12.28 -5.92
CA LEU A 60 -5.93 -10.83 -5.96
C LEU A 60 -4.86 -10.18 -6.83
N LEU A 61 -5.28 -9.50 -7.90
CA LEU A 61 -4.44 -8.68 -8.77
C LEU A 61 -4.65 -7.22 -8.39
N GLY A 62 -3.71 -6.62 -7.66
CA GLY A 62 -3.89 -5.27 -7.14
C GLY A 62 -2.59 -4.67 -6.62
N MET A 63 -2.59 -3.34 -6.43
CA MET A 63 -1.43 -2.59 -5.94
C MET A 63 -1.84 -1.61 -4.83
N GLY A 64 -0.97 -1.37 -3.86
CA GLY A 64 -1.16 -0.40 -2.78
C GLY A 64 -2.47 -0.62 -2.02
N GLY A 65 -3.34 0.38 -1.93
CA GLY A 65 -4.61 0.29 -1.21
C GLY A 65 -5.55 -0.82 -1.71
N SER A 66 -5.31 -1.36 -2.91
CA SER A 66 -6.06 -2.50 -3.45
C SER A 66 -5.52 -3.85 -3.01
N SER A 67 -4.33 -3.94 -2.40
CA SER A 67 -3.67 -5.20 -2.03
C SER A 67 -3.24 -5.27 -0.56
N LEU A 68 -2.84 -4.14 0.05
CA LEU A 68 -2.17 -4.17 1.35
C LEU A 68 -3.10 -4.53 2.51
N ALA A 69 -4.31 -3.96 2.58
CA ALA A 69 -5.30 -4.37 3.59
C ALA A 69 -5.74 -5.84 3.41
N PRO A 70 -6.03 -6.32 2.17
CA PRO A 70 -6.24 -7.74 1.91
C PRO A 70 -5.10 -8.65 2.35
N GLU A 71 -3.83 -8.27 2.13
CA GLU A 71 -2.68 -9.05 2.56
C GLU A 71 -2.56 -9.11 4.10
N VAL A 72 -2.83 -8.00 4.80
CA VAL A 72 -2.89 -7.98 6.27
C VAL A 72 -3.99 -8.90 6.79
N LEU A 73 -5.18 -8.86 6.19
CA LEU A 73 -6.29 -9.77 6.53
C LEU A 73 -5.91 -11.23 6.27
N ARG A 74 -5.33 -11.54 5.10
CA ARG A 74 -4.87 -12.89 4.75
C ARG A 74 -3.91 -13.46 5.79
N ARG A 75 -2.94 -12.66 6.22
CA ARG A 75 -1.97 -13.07 7.26
C ARG A 75 -2.62 -13.24 8.61
N ALA A 76 -3.48 -12.31 9.02
CA ALA A 76 -4.14 -12.35 10.33
C ALA A 76 -5.09 -13.54 10.48
N PHE A 77 -5.75 -13.96 9.40
CA PHE A 77 -6.64 -15.13 9.38
C PHE A 77 -5.97 -16.41 8.86
N GLU A 78 -4.66 -16.36 8.57
CA GLU A 78 -3.83 -17.50 8.18
C GLU A 78 -4.40 -18.29 6.97
N VAL A 79 -4.93 -17.59 5.95
CA VAL A 79 -5.54 -18.22 4.77
C VAL A 79 -4.48 -18.44 3.68
N GLU A 80 -4.24 -19.69 3.31
CA GLU A 80 -3.24 -20.07 2.30
C GLU A 80 -3.80 -20.08 0.87
N SER A 81 -5.11 -20.36 0.70
CA SER A 81 -5.77 -20.41 -0.62
C SER A 81 -6.09 -19.03 -1.23
N PHE A 82 -5.65 -17.96 -0.59
CA PHE A 82 -5.77 -16.60 -1.09
C PHE A 82 -4.39 -16.01 -1.34
N HIS A 83 -4.13 -15.64 -2.58
CA HIS A 83 -2.83 -15.16 -3.04
C HIS A 83 -2.92 -13.69 -3.42
N VAL A 84 -1.98 -12.86 -2.95
CA VAL A 84 -1.89 -11.45 -3.34
C VAL A 84 -0.73 -11.30 -4.32
N LEU A 85 -1.04 -10.87 -5.55
CA LEU A 85 -0.04 -10.58 -6.56
C LEU A 85 0.09 -9.07 -6.73
N ASP A 86 1.10 -8.49 -6.10
CA ASP A 86 1.41 -7.06 -6.12
C ASP A 86 2.85 -6.78 -6.58
N THR A 87 3.35 -7.65 -7.44
CA THR A 87 4.65 -7.52 -8.11
C THR A 87 4.51 -7.69 -9.62
N THR A 88 5.46 -7.11 -10.36
CA THR A 88 5.62 -7.34 -11.81
C THR A 88 6.84 -8.22 -12.10
N HIS A 89 7.42 -8.87 -11.09
CA HIS A 89 8.56 -9.74 -11.30
C HIS A 89 8.14 -11.00 -12.07
N PRO A 90 8.74 -11.30 -13.24
CA PRO A 90 8.29 -12.40 -14.10
C PRO A 90 8.38 -13.77 -13.43
N GLU A 91 9.38 -14.03 -12.59
CA GLU A 91 9.52 -15.31 -11.89
C GLU A 91 8.41 -15.52 -10.85
N ALA A 92 8.01 -14.47 -10.13
CA ALA A 92 6.89 -14.54 -9.18
C ALA A 92 5.57 -14.86 -9.90
N ILE A 93 5.33 -14.23 -11.06
CA ILE A 93 4.14 -14.47 -11.87
C ILE A 93 4.11 -15.88 -12.43
N ARG A 94 5.25 -16.38 -12.99
CA ARG A 94 5.39 -17.76 -13.50
C ARG A 94 5.15 -18.78 -12.39
N ARG A 95 5.80 -18.58 -11.23
CA ARG A 95 5.67 -19.48 -10.09
C ARG A 95 4.22 -19.60 -9.67
N LEU A 96 3.55 -18.48 -9.46
CA LEU A 96 2.12 -18.47 -9.09
C LEU A 96 1.27 -19.20 -10.14
N GLY A 97 1.46 -18.89 -11.43
CA GLY A 97 0.70 -19.56 -12.50
C GLY A 97 0.98 -21.05 -12.65
N ALA A 98 2.16 -21.54 -12.21
CA ALA A 98 2.53 -22.94 -12.25
C ALA A 98 2.06 -23.73 -11.00
N GLU A 99 1.89 -23.08 -9.86
CA GLU A 99 1.45 -23.68 -8.61
C GLU A 99 -0.05 -23.88 -8.53
N LEU A 100 -0.84 -23.07 -9.27
CA LEU A 100 -2.29 -23.05 -9.20
C LEU A 100 -2.95 -23.94 -10.28
N ASP A 101 -4.07 -24.58 -9.92
CA ASP A 101 -5.02 -25.08 -10.91
C ASP A 101 -5.84 -23.90 -11.46
N LEU A 102 -5.43 -23.35 -12.60
CA LEU A 102 -6.06 -22.20 -13.20
C LEU A 102 -7.54 -22.42 -13.55
N GLU A 103 -8.00 -23.66 -13.72
CA GLU A 103 -9.43 -23.96 -13.96
C GLU A 103 -10.25 -23.80 -12.69
N ARG A 104 -9.61 -23.94 -11.53
CA ARG A 104 -10.23 -23.83 -10.20
C ARG A 104 -9.77 -22.58 -9.43
N THR A 105 -9.28 -21.56 -10.14
CA THR A 105 -8.82 -20.30 -9.57
C THR A 105 -9.76 -19.16 -9.94
N LEU A 106 -10.15 -18.36 -8.93
CA LEU A 106 -10.84 -17.07 -9.10
C LEU A 106 -9.80 -15.94 -9.11
N PHE A 107 -9.87 -15.05 -10.08
CA PHE A 107 -9.06 -13.84 -10.16
C PHE A 107 -9.88 -12.62 -9.72
N LEU A 108 -9.50 -11.99 -8.62
CA LEU A 108 -10.07 -10.72 -8.15
C LEU A 108 -9.20 -9.57 -8.62
N VAL A 109 -9.66 -8.82 -9.61
CA VAL A 109 -8.97 -7.67 -10.16
C VAL A 109 -9.37 -6.42 -9.38
N SER A 110 -8.42 -5.81 -8.67
CA SER A 110 -8.68 -4.71 -7.76
C SER A 110 -7.90 -3.46 -8.17
N SER A 111 -8.59 -2.44 -8.69
CA SER A 111 -7.99 -1.18 -9.11
C SER A 111 -9.01 -0.06 -9.13
N LYS A 112 -8.82 0.97 -8.29
CA LYS A 112 -9.73 2.11 -8.17
C LYS A 112 -9.95 2.83 -9.49
N SER A 113 -8.88 3.26 -10.15
CA SER A 113 -8.93 3.97 -11.43
C SER A 113 -9.10 3.04 -12.66
N GLY A 114 -8.85 1.75 -12.48
CA GLY A 114 -8.79 0.78 -13.58
C GLY A 114 -7.60 0.96 -14.53
N LYS A 115 -6.67 1.88 -14.24
CA LYS A 115 -5.54 2.26 -15.11
C LYS A 115 -4.18 1.81 -14.61
N THR A 116 -4.13 1.17 -13.44
CA THR A 116 -2.86 0.71 -12.85
C THR A 116 -2.18 -0.27 -13.79
N LEU A 117 -1.01 0.12 -14.30
CA LEU A 117 -0.31 -0.64 -15.36
C LEU A 117 0.00 -2.07 -14.92
N GLU A 118 0.46 -2.24 -13.70
CA GLU A 118 0.78 -3.54 -13.10
C GLU A 118 -0.45 -4.45 -13.07
N THR A 119 -1.55 -3.97 -12.50
CA THR A 119 -2.81 -4.73 -12.39
C THR A 119 -3.38 -5.07 -13.77
N ARG A 120 -3.28 -4.13 -14.73
CA ARG A 120 -3.72 -4.38 -16.12
C ARG A 120 -2.85 -5.43 -16.79
N SER A 121 -1.54 -5.38 -16.62
CA SER A 121 -0.59 -6.35 -17.18
C SER A 121 -0.84 -7.75 -16.62
N GLN A 122 -1.04 -7.86 -15.31
CA GLN A 122 -1.38 -9.11 -14.64
C GLN A 122 -2.73 -9.66 -15.13
N LEU A 123 -3.75 -8.80 -15.25
CA LEU A 123 -5.05 -9.19 -15.79
C LEU A 123 -4.92 -9.76 -17.21
N GLU A 124 -4.24 -9.08 -18.13
CA GLU A 124 -4.10 -9.56 -19.51
C GLU A 124 -3.38 -10.91 -19.56
N HIS A 125 -2.35 -11.10 -18.74
CA HIS A 125 -1.61 -12.36 -18.63
C HIS A 125 -2.51 -13.52 -18.19
N PHE A 126 -3.21 -13.38 -17.07
CA PHE A 126 -4.09 -14.46 -16.59
C PHE A 126 -5.36 -14.61 -17.41
N TRP A 127 -5.83 -13.54 -18.03
CA TRP A 127 -6.91 -13.61 -19.02
C TRP A 127 -6.58 -14.53 -20.21
N GLU A 128 -5.37 -14.38 -20.75
CA GLU A 128 -4.91 -15.27 -21.84
C GLU A 128 -4.73 -16.70 -21.34
N LEU A 129 -4.09 -16.92 -20.19
CA LEU A 129 -3.87 -18.25 -19.63
C LEU A 129 -5.17 -19.00 -19.32
N THR A 130 -6.23 -18.32 -18.94
CA THR A 130 -7.56 -18.90 -18.67
C THR A 130 -8.43 -19.03 -19.92
N GLY A 131 -7.90 -18.65 -21.10
CA GLY A 131 -8.67 -18.64 -22.35
C GLY A 131 -9.84 -17.66 -22.37
N GLY A 132 -9.74 -16.55 -21.62
CA GLY A 132 -10.73 -15.48 -21.60
C GLY A 132 -12.05 -15.84 -20.90
N ARG A 133 -12.02 -16.70 -19.91
CA ARG A 133 -13.21 -17.16 -19.18
C ARG A 133 -13.65 -16.14 -18.12
N GLY A 134 -14.48 -15.15 -18.50
CA GLY A 134 -14.95 -14.08 -17.61
C GLY A 134 -15.57 -14.57 -16.29
N ALA A 135 -16.18 -15.76 -16.26
CA ALA A 135 -16.74 -16.38 -15.06
C ALA A 135 -15.69 -16.67 -13.95
N GLN A 136 -14.39 -16.70 -14.29
CA GLN A 136 -13.28 -16.85 -13.34
C GLN A 136 -12.75 -15.51 -12.83
N PHE A 137 -13.34 -14.39 -13.24
CA PHE A 137 -12.89 -13.05 -12.85
C PHE A 137 -13.99 -12.30 -12.12
N ALA A 138 -13.60 -11.55 -11.10
CA ALA A 138 -14.40 -10.52 -10.47
C ALA A 138 -13.58 -9.23 -10.39
N ALA A 139 -14.23 -8.08 -10.26
CA ALA A 139 -13.54 -6.80 -10.16
C ALA A 139 -14.03 -5.98 -8.97
N VAL A 140 -13.10 -5.21 -8.36
CA VAL A 140 -13.41 -4.10 -7.48
C VAL A 140 -12.84 -2.83 -8.12
N SER A 141 -13.70 -1.88 -8.45
CA SER A 141 -13.28 -0.65 -9.14
C SER A 141 -14.28 0.48 -8.92
N ASP A 142 -13.85 1.73 -9.12
CA ASP A 142 -14.78 2.84 -9.09
C ASP A 142 -15.77 2.76 -10.28
N PRO A 143 -17.02 3.14 -10.07
CA PRO A 143 -18.02 3.17 -11.13
C PRO A 143 -17.57 4.02 -12.33
N GLY A 144 -17.73 3.49 -13.54
CA GLY A 144 -17.34 4.16 -14.77
C GLY A 144 -15.83 4.18 -15.06
N SER A 145 -15.02 3.47 -14.28
CA SER A 145 -13.59 3.29 -14.56
C SER A 145 -13.36 2.42 -15.80
N GLU A 146 -12.11 2.40 -16.30
CA GLU A 146 -11.75 1.50 -17.40
C GLU A 146 -11.90 0.02 -17.03
N LEU A 147 -11.62 -0.35 -15.79
CA LEU A 147 -11.78 -1.72 -15.32
C LEU A 147 -13.26 -2.10 -15.19
N ASP A 148 -14.10 -1.20 -14.68
CA ASP A 148 -15.55 -1.40 -14.61
C ASP A 148 -16.13 -1.69 -15.99
N THR A 149 -15.81 -0.87 -16.98
CA THR A 149 -16.21 -1.06 -18.38
C THR A 149 -15.72 -2.39 -18.96
N LEU A 150 -14.43 -2.68 -18.79
CA LEU A 150 -13.80 -3.90 -19.29
C LEU A 150 -14.40 -5.16 -18.66
N ALA A 151 -14.68 -5.13 -17.36
CA ALA A 151 -15.23 -6.27 -16.64
C ALA A 151 -16.63 -6.64 -17.19
N VAL A 152 -17.45 -5.64 -17.48
CA VAL A 152 -18.76 -5.84 -18.12
C VAL A 152 -18.59 -6.40 -19.54
N GLU A 153 -17.71 -5.83 -20.36
CA GLU A 153 -17.45 -6.28 -21.74
C GLU A 153 -16.93 -7.72 -21.80
N ARG A 154 -16.08 -8.10 -20.83
CA ARG A 154 -15.49 -9.45 -20.74
C ARG A 154 -16.36 -10.47 -20.00
N GLY A 155 -17.54 -10.04 -19.50
CA GLY A 155 -18.48 -10.91 -18.79
C GLY A 155 -17.90 -11.43 -17.47
N PHE A 156 -17.26 -10.57 -16.68
CA PHE A 156 -16.80 -10.95 -15.36
C PHE A 156 -17.96 -11.41 -14.49
N ARG A 157 -17.71 -12.35 -13.59
CA ARG A 157 -18.69 -12.93 -12.65
C ARG A 157 -19.40 -11.88 -11.80
N ALA A 158 -18.65 -10.90 -11.31
CA ALA A 158 -19.14 -9.78 -10.51
C ALA A 158 -18.27 -8.54 -10.68
N VAL A 159 -18.89 -7.38 -10.49
CA VAL A 159 -18.19 -6.09 -10.39
C VAL A 159 -18.70 -5.38 -9.15
N PHE A 160 -17.81 -5.12 -8.20
CA PHE A 160 -18.12 -4.43 -6.96
C PHE A 160 -17.72 -2.96 -7.09
N ALA A 161 -18.68 -2.09 -6.86
CA ALA A 161 -18.49 -0.65 -6.98
C ALA A 161 -17.65 -0.09 -5.82
N GLY A 162 -16.51 0.50 -6.13
CA GLY A 162 -15.73 1.29 -5.19
C GLY A 162 -16.41 2.61 -4.81
N GLU A 163 -15.84 3.30 -3.83
CA GLU A 163 -16.33 4.58 -3.33
C GLU A 163 -15.43 5.71 -3.85
N PRO A 164 -15.88 6.56 -4.79
CA PRO A 164 -15.05 7.62 -5.34
C PRO A 164 -14.50 8.61 -4.31
N GLN A 165 -15.23 8.82 -3.21
CA GLN A 165 -14.84 9.72 -2.11
C GLN A 165 -13.88 9.11 -1.09
N ILE A 166 -13.36 7.90 -1.34
CA ILE A 166 -12.39 7.23 -0.48
C ILE A 166 -11.10 7.03 -1.26
N GLY A 167 -9.99 7.60 -0.78
CA GLY A 167 -8.67 7.34 -1.32
C GLY A 167 -8.24 5.87 -1.12
N GLY A 168 -7.38 5.32 -2.01
CA GLY A 168 -7.00 3.90 -1.94
C GLY A 168 -6.47 3.45 -0.58
N ARG A 169 -5.61 4.25 0.07
CA ARG A 169 -5.05 3.93 1.41
C ARG A 169 -6.05 4.03 2.55
N TYR A 170 -7.21 4.67 2.34
CA TYR A 170 -8.34 4.78 3.29
C TYR A 170 -9.47 3.80 2.97
N SER A 171 -9.24 2.81 2.11
CA SER A 171 -10.30 1.95 1.58
C SER A 171 -10.38 0.56 2.25
N ALA A 172 -9.65 0.34 3.34
CA ALA A 172 -9.59 -0.97 4.01
C ALA A 172 -10.96 -1.50 4.46
N LEU A 173 -11.88 -0.61 4.85
CA LEU A 173 -13.24 -0.96 5.26
C LEU A 173 -14.29 -0.73 4.17
N SER A 174 -13.89 -0.48 2.91
CA SER A 174 -14.76 -0.40 1.75
C SER A 174 -14.79 -1.72 0.97
N MET A 175 -15.41 -1.74 -0.21
CA MET A 175 -15.40 -2.91 -1.10
C MET A 175 -13.98 -3.42 -1.40
N PHE A 176 -12.97 -2.54 -1.42
CA PHE A 176 -11.57 -2.91 -1.66
C PHE A 176 -10.97 -3.81 -0.57
N GLY A 177 -11.45 -3.72 0.67
CA GLY A 177 -11.07 -4.63 1.74
C GLY A 177 -12.11 -5.71 2.01
N LEU A 178 -13.42 -5.41 1.91
CA LEU A 178 -14.47 -6.34 2.31
C LEU A 178 -14.73 -7.44 1.31
N VAL A 179 -14.57 -7.21 0.00
CA VAL A 179 -14.67 -8.29 -1.02
C VAL A 179 -13.56 -9.33 -0.80
N PRO A 180 -12.27 -8.93 -0.69
CA PRO A 180 -11.22 -9.87 -0.28
C PRO A 180 -11.50 -10.55 1.07
N ALA A 181 -11.96 -9.80 2.09
CA ALA A 181 -12.26 -10.35 3.40
C ALA A 181 -13.34 -11.45 3.33
N ALA A 182 -14.39 -11.26 2.53
CA ALA A 182 -15.40 -12.28 2.31
C ALA A 182 -14.80 -13.54 1.66
N LEU A 183 -13.95 -13.38 0.63
CA LEU A 183 -13.27 -14.49 -0.05
C LEU A 183 -12.25 -15.20 0.85
N LEU A 184 -11.70 -14.51 1.84
CA LEU A 184 -10.88 -15.08 2.92
C LEU A 184 -11.72 -15.86 3.96
N GLY A 185 -13.05 -15.80 3.88
CA GLY A 185 -13.93 -16.44 4.86
C GLY A 185 -14.07 -15.68 6.17
N VAL A 186 -13.69 -14.40 6.19
CA VAL A 186 -13.82 -13.52 7.37
C VAL A 186 -15.30 -13.24 7.66
N ASP A 187 -15.71 -13.33 8.91
CA ASP A 187 -17.02 -12.86 9.35
C ASP A 187 -17.09 -11.34 9.27
N LEU A 188 -17.70 -10.84 8.19
CA LEU A 188 -17.80 -9.41 7.89
C LEU A 188 -18.65 -8.65 8.91
N GLU A 189 -19.69 -9.29 9.48
CA GLU A 189 -20.52 -8.68 10.51
C GLU A 189 -19.66 -8.36 11.74
N ARG A 190 -18.88 -9.34 12.22
CA ARG A 190 -17.98 -9.19 13.36
C ARG A 190 -16.88 -8.16 13.09
N LEU A 191 -16.28 -8.16 11.89
CA LEU A 191 -15.26 -7.19 11.50
C LEU A 191 -15.81 -5.76 11.53
N LEU A 192 -16.99 -5.56 10.92
CA LEU A 192 -17.66 -4.25 10.88
C LEU A 192 -18.25 -3.83 12.23
N GLU A 193 -18.61 -4.79 13.11
CA GLU A 193 -19.02 -4.48 14.48
C GLU A 193 -17.85 -3.85 15.25
N ARG A 194 -16.66 -4.48 15.22
CA ARG A 194 -15.44 -3.94 15.83
C ARG A 194 -15.09 -2.56 15.29
N ALA A 195 -15.08 -2.40 13.97
CA ALA A 195 -14.87 -1.10 13.34
C ALA A 195 -15.90 -0.05 13.82
N GLY A 196 -17.18 -0.43 13.89
CA GLY A 196 -18.26 0.46 14.30
C GLY A 196 -18.17 0.92 15.77
N GLU A 197 -17.60 0.12 16.66
CA GLU A 197 -17.30 0.54 18.04
C GLU A 197 -16.24 1.65 18.05
N THR A 198 -15.19 1.51 17.26
CA THR A 198 -14.14 2.53 17.13
C THR A 198 -14.67 3.80 16.44
N VAL A 199 -15.51 3.66 15.40
CA VAL A 199 -16.18 4.81 14.77
C VAL A 199 -16.95 5.63 15.80
N LYS A 200 -17.72 4.97 16.70
CA LYS A 200 -18.48 5.66 17.77
C LYS A 200 -17.54 6.38 18.74
N SER A 201 -16.44 5.74 19.15
CA SER A 201 -15.44 6.34 20.04
C SER A 201 -14.74 7.52 19.39
N CYS A 202 -14.51 7.47 18.07
CA CYS A 202 -13.91 8.57 17.32
C CYS A 202 -14.85 9.72 16.98
N ARG A 203 -16.15 9.66 17.38
CA ARG A 203 -17.10 10.78 17.22
C ARG A 203 -17.06 11.79 18.36
N VAL A 204 -16.40 11.47 19.47
CA VAL A 204 -16.33 12.31 20.66
C VAL A 204 -14.89 12.73 20.93
N ASP A 205 -14.71 13.84 21.67
CA ASP A 205 -13.35 14.34 21.97
C ASP A 205 -12.68 13.54 23.09
N ASP A 206 -13.45 13.17 24.12
CA ASP A 206 -12.92 12.48 25.30
C ASP A 206 -12.78 10.97 25.05
N GLY A 207 -11.59 10.44 25.31
CA GLY A 207 -11.29 9.01 25.10
C GLY A 207 -11.32 8.57 23.63
N ASN A 208 -11.05 9.47 22.69
CA ASN A 208 -11.02 9.19 21.26
C ASN A 208 -9.71 8.53 20.86
N PRO A 209 -9.70 7.21 20.55
CA PRO A 209 -8.46 6.48 20.33
C PRO A 209 -7.73 6.88 19.04
N GLY A 210 -8.47 7.32 18.03
CA GLY A 210 -7.89 7.83 16.79
C GLY A 210 -7.27 9.22 16.96
N TYR A 211 -7.96 10.11 17.69
CA TYR A 211 -7.43 11.43 18.01
C TYR A 211 -6.16 11.33 18.86
N GLU A 212 -6.18 10.52 19.92
CA GLU A 212 -5.02 10.35 20.82
C GLU A 212 -3.79 9.82 20.09
N LEU A 213 -3.96 8.82 19.22
CA LEU A 213 -2.87 8.32 18.40
C LEU A 213 -2.35 9.40 17.44
N GLY A 214 -3.26 10.04 16.68
CA GLY A 214 -2.89 11.05 15.69
C GLY A 214 -2.24 12.29 16.30
N PHE A 215 -2.71 12.72 17.47
CA PHE A 215 -2.12 13.81 18.21
C PHE A 215 -0.71 13.47 18.68
N ARG A 216 -0.49 12.28 19.28
CA ARG A 216 0.85 11.80 19.64
C ARG A 216 1.81 11.78 18.47
N LEU A 217 1.35 11.23 17.31
CA LEU A 217 2.19 11.17 16.12
C LEU A 217 2.57 12.58 15.62
N GLY A 218 1.62 13.50 15.63
CA GLY A 218 1.84 14.88 15.22
C GLY A 218 2.73 15.65 16.22
N GLU A 219 2.54 15.49 17.53
CA GLU A 219 3.37 16.07 18.57
C GLU A 219 4.81 15.53 18.48
N GLY A 220 4.96 14.20 18.32
CA GLY A 220 6.26 13.58 18.09
C GLY A 220 6.98 14.18 16.89
N TRP A 221 6.28 14.40 15.78
CA TRP A 221 6.84 15.05 14.60
C TRP A 221 7.31 16.49 14.90
N GLN A 222 6.54 17.27 15.67
CA GLN A 222 6.93 18.63 16.07
C GLN A 222 8.17 18.65 16.99
N GLU A 223 8.42 17.56 17.69
CA GLU A 223 9.58 17.34 18.56
C GLU A 223 10.73 16.59 17.86
N GLU A 224 10.74 16.58 16.53
CA GLU A 224 11.75 15.93 15.68
C GLU A 224 11.79 14.38 15.82
N ARG A 225 10.72 13.76 16.33
CA ARG A 225 10.53 12.31 16.37
C ARG A 225 9.62 11.88 15.21
N ASP A 226 10.14 11.98 14.01
CA ASP A 226 9.38 11.69 12.78
C ASP A 226 9.41 10.21 12.34
N LYS A 227 10.23 9.34 13.00
CA LYS A 227 10.29 7.89 12.71
C LYS A 227 9.27 7.17 13.57
N VAL A 228 8.23 6.61 12.91
CA VAL A 228 7.14 5.88 13.57
C VAL A 228 7.44 4.40 13.53
N CYS A 229 7.94 3.84 14.65
CA CYS A 229 8.20 2.41 14.80
C CYS A 229 6.87 1.70 15.08
N ILE A 230 6.41 0.92 14.10
CA ILE A 230 5.10 0.24 14.13
C ILE A 230 5.31 -1.21 14.53
N ASP A 231 4.59 -1.66 15.57
CA ASP A 231 4.52 -3.08 15.89
C ASP A 231 3.70 -3.81 14.82
N THR A 232 4.32 -4.76 14.12
CA THR A 232 3.68 -5.44 12.99
C THR A 232 2.89 -6.67 13.42
N GLY A 233 3.27 -7.30 14.52
CA GLY A 233 2.67 -8.57 14.96
C GLY A 233 2.64 -9.65 13.86
N PRO A 234 1.95 -10.77 14.09
CA PRO A 234 1.79 -11.83 13.09
C PRO A 234 0.99 -11.40 11.85
N SER A 235 0.06 -10.45 12.00
CA SER A 235 -0.78 -9.95 10.91
C SER A 235 -0.01 -9.15 9.87
N GLY A 236 1.19 -8.65 10.20
CA GLY A 236 1.92 -7.74 9.34
C GLY A 236 1.22 -6.39 9.13
N PHE A 237 0.45 -5.90 10.13
CA PHE A 237 -0.32 -4.65 10.07
C PHE A 237 0.52 -3.45 9.61
N GLY A 238 1.81 -3.45 9.97
CA GLY A 238 2.76 -2.43 9.55
C GLY A 238 2.82 -2.22 8.03
N LEU A 239 2.59 -3.26 7.23
CA LEU A 239 2.59 -3.21 5.77
C LEU A 239 1.51 -2.25 5.21
N TRP A 240 0.32 -2.25 5.81
CA TRP A 240 -0.76 -1.33 5.43
C TRP A 240 -0.56 0.05 6.07
N ALA A 241 -0.18 0.10 7.35
CA ALA A 241 0.00 1.33 8.09
C ALA A 241 1.15 2.18 7.51
N GLU A 242 2.20 1.56 6.95
CA GLU A 242 3.28 2.30 6.29
C GLU A 242 2.76 3.04 5.05
N GLN A 243 1.90 2.44 4.23
CA GLN A 243 1.28 3.15 3.12
C GLN A 243 0.45 4.32 3.64
N LEU A 244 -0.41 4.05 4.61
CA LEU A 244 -1.30 5.06 5.15
C LEU A 244 -0.52 6.30 5.62
N LEU A 245 0.51 6.13 6.43
CA LEU A 245 1.32 7.24 6.94
C LEU A 245 2.18 7.89 5.85
N ALA A 246 2.95 7.11 5.12
CA ALA A 246 3.91 7.63 4.15
C ALA A 246 3.23 8.41 3.02
N GLU A 247 2.17 7.84 2.45
CA GLU A 247 1.45 8.45 1.33
C GLU A 247 0.62 9.66 1.78
N SER A 248 0.09 9.64 3.02
CA SER A 248 -0.68 10.75 3.56
C SER A 248 0.18 11.91 4.04
N THR A 249 1.33 11.65 4.66
CA THR A 249 2.14 12.69 5.33
C THR A 249 3.37 13.12 4.54
N GLY A 250 3.91 12.27 3.66
CA GLY A 250 5.16 12.48 2.95
C GLY A 250 5.09 13.48 1.81
N LYS A 251 4.91 14.77 2.08
CA LYS A 251 4.80 15.82 1.06
C LYS A 251 5.26 17.19 1.55
N GLN A 252 5.61 18.09 0.62
CA GLN A 252 6.04 19.44 0.93
C GLN A 252 7.29 19.50 1.85
N GLY A 253 8.16 18.48 1.77
CA GLY A 253 9.34 18.38 2.63
C GLY A 253 9.04 17.94 4.07
N LYS A 254 7.82 17.50 4.37
CA LYS A 254 7.35 17.00 5.66
C LYS A 254 6.98 15.53 5.56
N GLY A 255 6.82 14.86 6.70
CA GLY A 255 6.30 13.50 6.73
C GLY A 255 6.64 12.77 8.01
N LEU A 256 5.85 11.73 8.27
CA LEU A 256 6.15 10.68 9.23
C LEU A 256 6.76 9.51 8.46
N VAL A 257 7.92 9.04 8.89
CA VAL A 257 8.62 7.90 8.29
C VAL A 257 8.18 6.64 9.02
N PRO A 258 7.29 5.83 8.42
CA PRO A 258 6.91 4.56 9.03
C PRO A 258 8.08 3.58 8.98
N ALA A 259 8.33 2.92 10.10
CA ALA A 259 9.41 1.96 10.28
C ALA A 259 8.88 0.68 10.97
N PRO A 260 8.16 -0.19 10.21
CA PRO A 260 7.60 -1.42 10.74
C PRO A 260 8.70 -2.34 11.30
N GLY A 261 8.50 -2.85 12.53
CA GLY A 261 9.43 -3.77 13.19
C GLY A 261 10.69 -3.13 13.78
N GLU A 262 10.91 -1.83 13.61
CA GLU A 262 12.03 -1.12 14.23
C GLU A 262 11.74 -0.80 15.70
N ASN A 263 12.82 -0.76 16.51
CA ASN A 263 12.73 -0.48 17.94
C ASN A 263 12.48 1.01 18.21
N PRO A 264 11.36 1.40 18.86
CA PRO A 264 11.06 2.79 19.18
C PRO A 264 12.04 3.42 20.19
N GLU A 265 12.74 2.60 20.98
CA GLU A 265 13.75 3.06 21.95
C GLU A 265 15.16 3.13 21.35
N GLY A 266 15.30 2.86 20.04
CA GLY A 266 16.59 2.79 19.36
C GLY A 266 17.24 4.13 19.00
N GLY A 267 16.54 5.25 19.19
CA GLY A 267 17.06 6.59 18.88
C GLY A 267 16.12 7.70 19.31
N PRO A 268 16.63 8.95 19.44
CA PRO A 268 15.85 10.08 19.91
C PRO A 268 14.82 10.60 18.90
N ASP A 269 14.95 10.24 17.63
CA ASP A 269 14.11 10.64 16.51
C ASP A 269 12.93 9.67 16.26
N ARG A 270 12.75 8.67 17.17
CA ARG A 270 11.76 7.60 17.06
C ARG A 270 10.58 7.83 17.99
N GLN A 271 9.43 7.34 17.56
CA GLN A 271 8.23 7.26 18.37
C GLN A 271 7.50 5.94 18.08
N ARG A 272 6.69 5.49 19.04
CA ARG A 272 5.92 4.25 18.90
C ARG A 272 4.62 4.48 18.12
N GLY A 273 4.42 3.72 17.06
CA GLY A 273 3.13 3.51 16.40
C GLY A 273 2.44 2.30 17.03
N GLU A 274 1.64 2.53 18.07
CA GLU A 274 0.99 1.47 18.83
C GLU A 274 -0.14 0.83 18.03
N VAL A 275 -0.14 -0.51 17.96
CA VAL A 275 -1.16 -1.34 17.31
C VAL A 275 -1.84 -2.22 18.36
N LEU A 276 -3.16 -2.24 18.39
CA LEU A 276 -3.98 -2.95 19.39
C LEU A 276 -4.72 -4.11 18.70
N LEU A 277 -4.10 -5.29 18.70
CA LEU A 277 -4.60 -6.50 18.04
C LEU A 277 -4.50 -7.68 18.99
N ASP A 278 -5.52 -7.90 19.81
CA ASP A 278 -5.67 -9.08 20.65
C ASP A 278 -6.39 -10.23 19.91
N ASP A 279 -7.23 -9.88 18.94
CA ASP A 279 -8.02 -10.78 18.10
C ASP A 279 -7.91 -10.30 16.62
N PRO A 280 -7.86 -11.20 15.61
CA PRO A 280 -7.80 -10.80 14.20
C PRO A 280 -8.92 -9.85 13.76
N TYR A 281 -10.10 -9.91 14.37
CA TYR A 281 -11.21 -8.98 14.08
C TYR A 281 -10.97 -7.55 14.58
N ASP A 282 -10.01 -7.34 15.49
CA ASP A 282 -9.61 -5.99 15.92
C ASP A 282 -8.96 -5.20 14.77
N LEU A 283 -8.60 -5.87 13.67
CA LEU A 283 -8.21 -5.19 12.42
C LEU A 283 -9.30 -4.20 11.95
N GLY A 284 -10.59 -4.52 12.12
CA GLY A 284 -11.65 -3.58 11.82
C GLY A 284 -11.53 -2.28 12.62
N SER A 285 -11.24 -2.39 13.92
CA SER A 285 -10.99 -1.25 14.82
C SER A 285 -9.73 -0.48 14.42
N GLU A 286 -8.64 -1.21 14.19
CA GLU A 286 -7.33 -0.61 13.90
C GLU A 286 -7.28 0.10 12.55
N PHE A 287 -7.90 -0.44 11.52
CA PHE A 287 -8.00 0.27 10.24
C PHE A 287 -8.63 1.65 10.44
N PHE A 288 -9.79 1.73 11.07
CA PHE A 288 -10.45 3.02 11.28
C PHE A 288 -9.68 3.93 12.23
N ARG A 289 -9.13 3.38 13.33
CA ARG A 289 -8.33 4.14 14.31
C ARG A 289 -7.14 4.83 13.66
N TRP A 290 -6.40 4.10 12.82
CA TRP A 290 -5.23 4.62 12.13
C TRP A 290 -5.59 5.60 11.00
N GLU A 291 -6.69 5.37 10.28
CA GLU A 291 -7.21 6.32 9.29
C GLU A 291 -7.54 7.66 9.96
N PHE A 292 -8.25 7.62 11.09
CA PHE A 292 -8.60 8.82 11.87
C PHE A 292 -7.34 9.50 12.43
N ALA A 293 -6.42 8.73 13.00
CA ALA A 293 -5.15 9.22 13.51
C ALA A 293 -4.31 9.92 12.44
N THR A 294 -4.28 9.36 11.22
CA THR A 294 -3.55 9.94 10.09
C THR A 294 -4.16 11.27 9.65
N ALA A 295 -5.49 11.39 9.66
CA ALA A 295 -6.17 12.66 9.37
C ALA A 295 -5.82 13.74 10.43
N VAL A 296 -5.78 13.38 11.72
CA VAL A 296 -5.36 14.27 12.82
C VAL A 296 -3.88 14.66 12.67
N ALA A 297 -2.99 13.70 12.43
CA ALA A 297 -1.56 13.98 12.21
C ALA A 297 -1.35 14.90 11.00
N GLY A 298 -2.11 14.69 9.91
CA GLY A 298 -2.10 15.55 8.73
C GLY A 298 -2.45 17.01 9.04
N HIS A 299 -3.43 17.24 9.92
CA HIS A 299 -3.75 18.56 10.43
C HIS A 299 -2.56 19.18 11.19
N MET A 300 -1.94 18.43 12.11
CA MET A 300 -0.79 18.92 12.89
C MET A 300 0.44 19.23 12.03
N LEU A 301 0.64 18.48 10.95
CA LEU A 301 1.68 18.75 9.95
C LEU A 301 1.30 19.91 9.01
N GLY A 302 0.03 20.34 8.99
CA GLY A 302 -0.48 21.40 8.11
C GLY A 302 -0.38 21.03 6.63
N ILE A 303 -0.83 19.82 6.29
CA ILE A 303 -0.83 19.26 4.93
C ILE A 303 -2.19 18.65 4.59
N ASN A 304 -2.51 18.49 3.30
CA ASN A 304 -3.64 17.68 2.85
C ASN A 304 -3.26 16.18 2.91
N PRO A 305 -3.80 15.36 3.84
CA PRO A 305 -3.41 13.96 3.99
C PRO A 305 -4.06 13.02 2.98
N PHE A 306 -4.93 13.51 2.10
CA PHE A 306 -5.74 12.68 1.21
C PHE A 306 -5.24 12.63 -0.24
N VAL A 307 -4.30 13.52 -0.63
CA VAL A 307 -3.71 13.58 -1.97
C VAL A 307 -2.26 13.08 -1.99
N GLN A 308 -1.78 12.67 -3.16
CA GLN A 308 -0.42 12.13 -3.38
C GLN A 308 0.21 12.72 -4.67
N PRO A 309 0.70 13.97 -4.63
CA PRO A 309 1.14 14.67 -5.85
C PRO A 309 2.47 14.16 -6.42
N ASP A 310 3.32 13.48 -5.64
CA ASP A 310 4.69 13.17 -6.02
C ASP A 310 4.88 11.79 -6.67
N VAL A 311 3.84 10.94 -6.71
CA VAL A 311 3.92 9.59 -7.31
C VAL A 311 3.85 9.62 -8.85
N GLN A 312 3.30 10.68 -9.45
CA GLN A 312 3.14 10.76 -10.90
C GLN A 312 4.48 10.83 -11.62
N ALA A 313 5.48 11.52 -11.07
CA ALA A 313 6.79 11.67 -11.68
C ALA A 313 7.47 10.30 -11.97
N ALA A 314 7.40 9.35 -11.05
CA ALA A 314 7.97 8.02 -11.26
C ALA A 314 7.25 7.24 -12.36
N LYS A 315 5.92 7.37 -12.46
CA LYS A 315 5.12 6.74 -13.53
C LYS A 315 5.48 7.31 -14.91
N ASP A 316 5.63 8.62 -15.00
CA ASP A 316 6.01 9.29 -16.26
C ASP A 316 7.40 8.84 -16.71
N LYS A 317 8.37 8.74 -15.78
CA LYS A 317 9.71 8.21 -16.07
C LYS A 317 9.68 6.74 -16.50
N THR A 318 8.89 5.91 -15.84
CA THR A 318 8.70 4.50 -16.25
C THR A 318 8.19 4.41 -17.69
N ASN A 319 7.19 5.20 -18.05
CA ASN A 319 6.66 5.24 -19.41
C ASN A 319 7.70 5.74 -20.44
N GLU A 320 8.51 6.74 -20.09
CA GLU A 320 9.62 7.20 -20.95
C GLU A 320 10.66 6.08 -21.18
N VAL A 321 11.02 5.32 -20.16
CA VAL A 321 11.96 4.20 -20.26
C VAL A 321 11.39 3.08 -21.15
N LEU A 322 10.12 2.71 -20.94
CA LEU A 322 9.45 1.71 -21.77
C LEU A 322 9.40 2.11 -23.25
N ALA A 323 9.07 3.38 -23.54
CA ALA A 323 9.01 3.91 -24.90
C ALA A 323 10.37 3.90 -25.61
N ARG A 324 11.48 4.00 -24.88
CA ARG A 324 12.87 3.96 -25.44
C ARG A 324 13.43 2.56 -25.62
N GLY A 325 12.68 1.52 -25.30
CA GLY A 325 13.10 0.14 -25.44
C GLY A 325 13.77 -0.47 -24.21
N GLY A 326 13.91 0.31 -23.12
CA GLY A 326 14.48 -0.13 -21.84
C GLY A 326 15.97 -0.48 -21.92
N ALA A 327 16.65 -0.43 -20.79
CA ALA A 327 17.97 -1.03 -20.57
C ALA A 327 17.93 -1.81 -19.26
N ALA A 328 18.75 -2.84 -19.12
CA ALA A 328 18.91 -3.51 -17.84
C ALA A 328 19.50 -2.51 -16.82
N PRO A 329 18.97 -2.45 -15.59
CA PRO A 329 19.52 -1.59 -14.55
C PRO A 329 20.93 -2.04 -14.18
N GLU A 330 21.91 -1.13 -14.25
CA GLU A 330 23.28 -1.37 -13.83
C GLU A 330 23.50 -0.88 -12.40
N ALA A 331 24.48 -1.48 -11.69
CA ALA A 331 24.91 -1.00 -10.38
C ALA A 331 25.44 0.44 -10.48
N LYS A 332 25.19 1.25 -9.45
CA LYS A 332 25.57 2.66 -9.40
C LYS A 332 25.86 3.11 -7.98
N GLY A 333 27.05 3.60 -7.72
CA GLY A 333 27.47 4.12 -6.42
C GLY A 333 28.09 3.06 -5.51
N SER A 334 28.40 3.45 -4.29
CA SER A 334 29.03 2.60 -3.26
C SER A 334 28.19 2.64 -1.99
N LEU A 335 27.91 1.45 -1.43
CA LEU A 335 27.15 1.33 -0.17
C LEU A 335 27.89 2.02 0.97
N ASP A 336 29.20 1.78 1.11
CA ASP A 336 29.99 2.37 2.20
C ASP A 336 30.03 3.91 2.11
N GLU A 337 30.14 4.47 0.89
CA GLU A 337 30.12 5.90 0.68
C GLU A 337 28.74 6.51 0.98
N LEU A 338 27.64 5.78 0.68
CA LEU A 338 26.29 6.23 1.02
C LEU A 338 26.08 6.20 2.54
N LEU A 339 26.37 5.07 3.19
CA LEU A 339 26.14 4.90 4.63
C LEU A 339 27.03 5.83 5.46
N ALA A 340 28.24 6.17 4.99
CA ALA A 340 29.11 7.15 5.64
C ALA A 340 28.54 8.59 5.66
N GLN A 341 27.48 8.86 4.87
CA GLN A 341 26.78 10.15 4.87
C GLN A 341 25.66 10.23 5.91
N ALA A 342 25.38 9.13 6.63
CA ALA A 342 24.31 9.08 7.61
C ALA A 342 24.53 10.11 8.73
N GLN A 343 23.46 10.83 9.07
CA GLN A 343 23.43 11.85 10.11
C GLN A 343 22.28 11.58 11.08
N PRO A 344 22.31 12.12 12.30
CA PRO A 344 21.15 12.05 13.19
C PRO A 344 19.88 12.57 12.50
N GLY A 345 18.78 11.83 12.64
CA GLY A 345 17.52 12.14 11.98
C GLY A 345 17.37 11.58 10.56
N ASP A 346 18.40 10.94 10.00
CA ASP A 346 18.28 10.21 8.74
C ASP A 346 17.60 8.84 8.91
N TYR A 347 17.18 8.23 7.78
CA TYR A 347 16.73 6.84 7.70
C TYR A 347 17.32 6.17 6.46
N VAL A 348 17.46 4.86 6.48
CA VAL A 348 17.88 4.08 5.30
C VAL A 348 16.67 3.35 4.74
N ALA A 349 16.41 3.52 3.45
CA ALA A 349 15.36 2.81 2.73
C ALA A 349 15.96 1.87 1.69
N ILE A 350 15.70 0.56 1.85
CA ILE A 350 16.06 -0.48 0.88
C ILE A 350 14.87 -0.69 -0.06
N LEU A 351 15.05 -0.35 -1.33
CA LEU A 351 14.03 -0.33 -2.37
C LEU A 351 14.30 -1.48 -3.36
N ALA A 352 13.73 -2.66 -3.09
CA ALA A 352 14.13 -3.89 -3.76
C ALA A 352 13.17 -4.27 -4.90
N PHE A 353 13.62 -4.13 -6.15
CA PHE A 353 12.96 -4.66 -7.35
C PHE A 353 13.52 -6.06 -7.65
N VAL A 354 13.12 -7.01 -6.82
CA VAL A 354 13.61 -8.40 -6.85
C VAL A 354 12.45 -9.38 -6.81
N ASP A 355 12.70 -10.65 -7.13
CA ASP A 355 11.71 -11.70 -6.87
C ASP A 355 11.37 -11.71 -5.37
N PRO A 356 10.09 -11.56 -4.98
CA PRO A 356 9.68 -11.62 -3.57
C PRO A 356 10.16 -12.88 -2.81
N ALA A 357 10.34 -14.01 -3.50
CA ALA A 357 10.90 -15.21 -2.88
C ALA A 357 12.36 -15.06 -2.43
N ARG A 358 13.06 -14.04 -2.94
CA ARG A 358 14.45 -13.73 -2.59
C ARG A 358 14.57 -12.59 -1.57
N GLU A 359 13.46 -12.09 -1.01
CA GLU A 359 13.48 -11.00 -0.02
C GLU A 359 14.43 -11.28 1.15
N GLY A 360 14.52 -12.54 1.59
CA GLY A 360 15.43 -12.96 2.68
C GLY A 360 16.92 -12.69 2.39
N GLU A 361 17.32 -12.60 1.12
CA GLU A 361 18.70 -12.29 0.72
C GLU A 361 19.10 -10.83 1.01
N LEU A 362 18.13 -9.96 1.31
CA LEU A 362 18.39 -8.58 1.74
C LEU A 362 18.86 -8.47 3.20
N GLY A 363 18.75 -9.54 3.99
CA GLY A 363 19.08 -9.55 5.40
C GLY A 363 20.47 -8.96 5.74
N PRO A 364 21.57 -9.38 5.09
CA PRO A 364 22.90 -8.81 5.33
C PRO A 364 22.98 -7.29 5.07
N LEU A 365 22.27 -6.80 4.05
CA LEU A 365 22.20 -5.38 3.73
C LEU A 365 21.44 -4.60 4.81
N VAL A 366 20.32 -5.15 5.31
CA VAL A 366 19.54 -4.56 6.41
C VAL A 366 20.41 -4.43 7.67
N GLU A 367 21.13 -5.49 8.05
CA GLU A 367 22.03 -5.46 9.21
C GLU A 367 23.16 -4.44 9.02
N ARG A 368 23.75 -4.37 7.85
CA ARG A 368 24.79 -3.39 7.52
C ARG A 368 24.24 -1.95 7.60
N ALA A 369 23.03 -1.70 7.12
CA ALA A 369 22.38 -0.40 7.21
C ALA A 369 22.09 0.00 8.65
N ARG A 370 21.69 -0.94 9.52
CA ARG A 370 21.45 -0.71 10.96
C ARG A 370 22.69 -0.26 11.73
N GLU A 371 23.90 -0.59 11.27
CA GLU A 371 25.15 -0.12 11.89
C GLU A 371 25.26 1.42 11.88
N THR A 372 24.54 2.13 11.03
CA THR A 372 24.47 3.60 11.03
C THR A 372 23.72 4.18 12.24
N GLY A 373 22.94 3.37 12.95
CA GLY A 373 22.03 3.82 14.01
C GLY A 373 20.69 4.39 13.50
N CYS A 374 20.52 4.55 12.18
CA CYS A 374 19.27 4.98 11.56
C CYS A 374 18.20 3.89 11.63
N VAL A 375 16.91 4.26 11.53
CA VAL A 375 15.87 3.27 11.21
C VAL A 375 16.10 2.76 9.77
N VAL A 376 15.80 1.48 9.56
CA VAL A 376 15.91 0.84 8.25
C VAL A 376 14.53 0.38 7.81
N THR A 377 14.13 0.76 6.60
CA THR A 377 12.88 0.31 5.99
C THR A 377 13.19 -0.51 4.74
N THR A 378 12.38 -1.52 4.46
CA THR A 378 12.52 -2.36 3.27
C THR A 378 11.20 -2.38 2.52
N GLY A 379 11.22 -2.05 1.24
CA GLY A 379 10.06 -2.09 0.36
C GLY A 379 10.33 -2.91 -0.90
N LEU A 380 9.44 -3.87 -1.20
CA LEU A 380 9.48 -4.59 -2.46
C LEU A 380 8.88 -3.75 -3.59
N GLY A 381 9.59 -3.65 -4.69
CA GLY A 381 9.12 -2.98 -5.90
C GLY A 381 8.39 -3.94 -6.86
N PRO A 382 7.36 -3.47 -7.53
CA PRO A 382 6.85 -2.08 -7.56
C PRO A 382 5.87 -1.72 -6.43
N ARG A 383 5.56 -2.62 -5.49
CA ARG A 383 4.61 -2.39 -4.37
C ARG A 383 4.87 -1.04 -3.67
N PHE A 384 6.13 -0.76 -3.28
CA PHE A 384 6.45 0.47 -2.55
C PHE A 384 6.23 1.75 -3.38
N LEU A 385 6.20 1.70 -4.71
CA LEU A 385 5.84 2.85 -5.55
C LEU A 385 4.40 3.32 -5.29
N HIS A 386 3.55 2.40 -4.85
CA HIS A 386 2.15 2.62 -4.50
C HIS A 386 1.93 2.70 -2.97
N SER A 387 2.98 2.90 -2.18
CA SER A 387 2.92 3.06 -0.72
C SER A 387 3.88 4.15 -0.25
N THR A 388 5.13 3.79 0.09
CA THR A 388 6.14 4.73 0.63
C THR A 388 6.74 5.67 -0.43
N GLY A 389 6.51 5.39 -1.72
CA GLY A 389 7.06 6.17 -2.82
C GLY A 389 6.73 7.67 -2.78
N GLN A 390 5.56 8.05 -2.25
CA GLN A 390 5.18 9.44 -2.03
C GLN A 390 6.13 10.12 -1.02
N LEU A 391 6.39 9.47 0.12
CA LEU A 391 7.30 9.96 1.17
C LEU A 391 8.74 10.08 0.64
N HIS A 392 9.23 9.07 -0.06
CA HIS A 392 10.59 9.06 -0.60
C HIS A 392 10.86 10.26 -1.52
N LYS A 393 9.86 10.71 -2.25
CA LYS A 393 9.96 11.80 -3.22
C LYS A 393 9.51 13.15 -2.65
N GLY A 394 8.41 13.19 -1.90
CA GLY A 394 7.79 14.41 -1.41
C GLY A 394 8.11 14.77 0.03
N GLY A 395 8.60 13.81 0.83
CA GLY A 395 8.94 13.98 2.24
C GLY A 395 10.25 14.73 2.49
N PRO A 396 10.72 14.77 3.76
CA PRO A 396 11.99 15.41 4.11
C PRO A 396 13.17 14.73 3.40
N ASN A 397 14.25 15.49 3.13
CA ASN A 397 15.44 14.94 2.46
C ASN A 397 16.40 14.28 3.46
N THR A 398 15.88 13.41 4.31
CA THR A 398 16.60 12.66 5.34
C THR A 398 16.82 11.19 4.96
N GLY A 399 16.35 10.74 3.78
CA GLY A 399 16.53 9.37 3.30
C GLY A 399 17.91 9.11 2.68
N LEU A 400 18.48 7.95 3.01
CA LEU A 400 19.54 7.29 2.24
C LEU A 400 18.89 6.09 1.53
N PHE A 401 18.88 6.10 0.21
CA PHE A 401 18.15 5.12 -0.57
C PHE A 401 19.10 4.11 -1.21
N VAL A 402 18.88 2.84 -0.92
CA VAL A 402 19.59 1.72 -1.55
C VAL A 402 18.60 0.98 -2.42
N GLN A 403 18.64 1.24 -3.72
CA GLN A 403 17.85 0.47 -4.66
C GLN A 403 18.57 -0.84 -4.96
N VAL A 404 17.86 -1.97 -4.82
CA VAL A 404 18.38 -3.30 -5.13
C VAL A 404 17.61 -3.86 -6.31
N VAL A 405 18.32 -4.42 -7.29
CA VAL A 405 17.73 -5.08 -8.46
C VAL A 405 18.33 -6.47 -8.63
N ASP A 406 17.57 -7.41 -9.16
CA ASP A 406 18.06 -8.75 -9.53
C ASP A 406 17.94 -9.01 -11.04
N GLU A 407 18.36 -10.19 -11.45
CA GLU A 407 18.17 -10.67 -12.82
C GLU A 407 16.73 -11.18 -12.99
N THR A 408 16.05 -10.69 -14.01
CA THR A 408 14.64 -11.03 -14.26
C THR A 408 14.44 -12.33 -15.02
N GLY A 409 15.52 -13.05 -15.36
CA GLY A 409 15.44 -14.30 -16.11
C GLY A 409 14.90 -14.13 -17.52
N GLU A 410 14.19 -15.15 -18.00
CA GLU A 410 13.54 -15.13 -19.31
C GLU A 410 12.36 -14.15 -19.33
N GLU A 411 12.19 -13.44 -20.44
CA GLU A 411 11.09 -12.47 -20.58
C GLU A 411 9.72 -13.19 -20.54
N LEU A 412 8.79 -12.63 -19.76
CA LEU A 412 7.41 -13.09 -19.70
C LEU A 412 6.52 -12.10 -20.46
N PRO A 413 5.91 -12.49 -21.57
CA PRO A 413 5.10 -11.59 -22.39
C PRO A 413 3.87 -11.06 -21.64
N ILE A 414 3.51 -9.80 -21.93
CA ILE A 414 2.23 -9.21 -21.54
C ILE A 414 1.36 -9.16 -22.81
N PRO A 415 0.26 -9.90 -22.87
CA PRO A 415 -0.61 -9.90 -24.05
C PRO A 415 -1.09 -8.50 -24.43
N GLY A 416 -0.95 -8.15 -25.71
CA GLY A 416 -1.33 -6.83 -26.23
C GLY A 416 -0.34 -5.69 -25.93
N SER A 417 0.83 -5.99 -25.36
CA SER A 417 1.91 -4.99 -25.12
C SER A 417 3.15 -5.29 -25.95
N ASP A 418 3.92 -4.24 -26.27
CA ASP A 418 5.23 -4.35 -26.93
C ASP A 418 6.38 -4.68 -25.97
N PHE A 419 6.08 -4.90 -24.69
CA PHE A 419 7.03 -5.26 -23.63
C PHE A 419 6.43 -6.35 -22.75
N GLY A 420 7.30 -7.10 -22.06
CA GLY A 420 6.90 -8.07 -21.07
C GLY A 420 7.18 -7.59 -19.64
N PHE A 421 6.96 -8.48 -18.68
CA PHE A 421 7.10 -8.20 -17.26
C PHE A 421 8.53 -7.90 -16.83
N GLY A 422 9.52 -8.58 -17.41
CA GLY A 422 10.93 -8.30 -17.15
C GLY A 422 11.32 -6.86 -17.52
N ARG A 423 10.91 -6.42 -18.71
CA ARG A 423 11.11 -5.02 -19.12
C ARG A 423 10.31 -4.04 -18.27
N LEU A 424 9.12 -4.41 -17.84
CA LEU A 424 8.28 -3.57 -17.01
C LEU A 424 8.92 -3.29 -15.65
N ILE A 425 9.34 -4.32 -14.91
CA ILE A 425 9.96 -4.14 -13.59
C ILE A 425 11.31 -3.39 -13.69
N GLN A 426 12.09 -3.65 -14.73
CA GLN A 426 13.33 -2.92 -14.99
C GLN A 426 13.06 -1.43 -15.27
N ALA A 427 12.03 -1.11 -16.07
CA ALA A 427 11.65 0.27 -16.34
C ALA A 427 11.14 0.98 -15.09
N GLN A 428 10.43 0.27 -14.21
CA GLN A 428 9.98 0.79 -12.92
C GLN A 428 11.18 1.11 -12.00
N ALA A 429 12.17 0.22 -11.93
CA ALA A 429 13.40 0.46 -11.17
C ALA A 429 14.18 1.67 -11.73
N LEU A 430 14.32 1.78 -13.05
CA LEU A 430 15.01 2.90 -13.68
C LEU A 430 14.25 4.22 -13.48
N GLY A 431 12.93 4.20 -13.64
CA GLY A 431 12.07 5.38 -13.45
C GLY A 431 12.07 5.90 -12.01
N ASP A 432 12.06 4.99 -11.04
CA ASP A 432 12.12 5.34 -9.62
C ASP A 432 13.46 5.98 -9.24
N LEU A 433 14.60 5.36 -9.67
CA LEU A 433 15.93 5.94 -9.44
C LEU A 433 16.02 7.35 -10.02
N ALA A 434 15.61 7.52 -11.29
CA ALA A 434 15.66 8.82 -11.95
C ALA A 434 14.81 9.87 -11.21
N ALA A 435 13.63 9.49 -10.72
CA ALA A 435 12.77 10.39 -9.96
C ALA A 435 13.39 10.79 -8.60
N LEU A 436 14.09 9.88 -7.92
CA LEU A 436 14.83 10.16 -6.69
C LEU A 436 16.01 11.10 -6.94
N GLU A 437 16.79 10.86 -8.00
CA GLU A 437 17.93 11.70 -8.39
C GLU A 437 17.50 13.12 -8.78
N GLU A 438 16.43 13.27 -9.56
CA GLU A 438 15.87 14.59 -9.91
C GLU A 438 15.45 15.40 -8.68
N ARG A 439 15.07 14.73 -7.61
CA ARG A 439 14.74 15.34 -6.31
C ARG A 439 15.95 15.58 -5.41
N GLY A 440 17.17 15.30 -5.90
CA GLY A 440 18.40 15.45 -5.13
C GLY A 440 18.48 14.49 -3.94
N ARG A 441 17.86 13.32 -4.04
CA ARG A 441 17.94 12.28 -3.00
C ARG A 441 19.28 11.57 -3.05
N ARG A 442 19.79 11.16 -1.88
CA ARG A 442 21.00 10.33 -1.75
C ARG A 442 20.65 8.89 -2.11
N VAL A 443 20.93 8.46 -3.33
CA VAL A 443 20.51 7.17 -3.84
C VAL A 443 21.63 6.45 -4.57
N ILE A 444 21.73 5.14 -4.33
CA ILE A 444 22.59 4.20 -5.08
C ILE A 444 21.75 3.04 -5.60
N ARG A 445 22.34 2.25 -6.50
CA ARG A 445 21.77 0.98 -6.96
C ARG A 445 22.79 -0.13 -6.83
N LEU A 446 22.38 -1.25 -6.22
CA LEU A 446 23.14 -2.48 -6.10
C LEU A 446 22.45 -3.61 -6.86
N ARG A 447 23.19 -4.64 -7.21
CA ARG A 447 22.64 -5.89 -7.69
C ARG A 447 22.54 -6.87 -6.52
N LEU A 448 21.44 -7.61 -6.45
CA LEU A 448 21.23 -8.58 -5.37
C LEU A 448 22.33 -9.64 -5.35
N GLU A 449 22.80 -10.06 -6.53
CA GLU A 449 23.88 -11.04 -6.72
C GLU A 449 25.26 -10.56 -6.17
N GLU A 450 25.41 -9.27 -5.92
CA GLU A 450 26.63 -8.66 -5.38
C GLU A 450 26.59 -8.46 -3.86
N LEU A 451 25.45 -8.77 -3.20
CA LEU A 451 25.29 -8.65 -1.75
C LEU A 451 25.76 -9.89 -0.96
N ALA A 452 26.10 -10.99 -1.65
CA ALA A 452 26.50 -12.28 -1.08
C ALA A 452 27.94 -12.28 -0.52
#